data_d36d348dfb1dc0757a04b4a953a3250d
#
_entry.id   d36d348dfb1dc0757a04b4a953a3250d
#
_cell.length_a   1.000
_cell.length_b   1.000
_cell.length_c   1.000
_cell.angle_alpha   90.00
_cell.angle_beta   90.00
_cell.angle_gamma   90.00
#
_symmetry.space_group_name_H-M   'P 1'
#
loop_
_entity.id
_entity.type
_entity.pdbx_description
1 polymer ?
#
loop_
_entity_poly.entity_id
_entity_poly.type
_entity_poly.pdbx_seq_one_letter_code
_entity_poly.pdbx_strand_id
1 'polypeptide(L)'
;VEFSMALSLDRRVTTIASATADLVAQSEQISSADLDDIMTIANSLLAGAFPSAGLEIKLVSVVSDEDNNVTVDWSRDKTGAEPYTNGTPFSSLPAGLMEPLTSLVVAEVSYDYDPPIGKYIVGSVNLTETFYLRPRKSLKVTKSD
;
A
#
# COMPACT_ATOMS: atom_id res chain seq x y z
N VAL A 1 16.65 14.28 -18.45
CA VAL A 1 16.05 12.99 -18.81
C VAL A 1 15.80 12.13 -17.58
N GLU A 2 16.84 11.92 -16.77
CA GLU A 2 16.72 11.13 -15.54
C GLU A 2 15.79 11.79 -14.54
N PHE A 3 15.83 13.12 -14.45
CA PHE A 3 14.95 13.86 -13.58
C PHE A 3 13.48 13.70 -14.01
N SER A 4 13.20 13.75 -15.30
CA SER A 4 11.85 13.53 -15.82
C SER A 4 11.36 12.11 -15.57
N MET A 5 12.23 11.11 -15.65
CA MET A 5 11.88 9.72 -15.35
C MET A 5 11.58 9.55 -13.87
N ALA A 6 12.35 10.18 -12.99
CA ALA A 6 12.09 10.11 -11.55
C ALA A 6 10.73 10.74 -11.19
N LEU A 7 10.37 11.86 -11.79
CA LEU A 7 9.06 12.48 -11.58
C LEU A 7 7.93 11.62 -12.11
N SER A 8 8.12 10.99 -13.28
CA SER A 8 7.14 10.07 -13.85
C SER A 8 6.94 8.86 -12.96
N LEU A 9 8.02 8.31 -12.42
CA LEU A 9 7.98 7.17 -11.50
C LEU A 9 7.25 7.54 -10.21
N ASP A 10 7.56 8.69 -9.64
CA ASP A 10 6.88 9.16 -8.43
C ASP A 10 5.37 9.25 -8.63
N ARG A 11 4.93 9.79 -9.77
CA ARG A 11 3.51 9.84 -10.10
C ARG A 11 2.89 8.46 -10.23
N ARG A 12 3.61 7.50 -10.81
CA ARG A 12 3.13 6.13 -10.93
C ARG A 12 3.03 5.45 -9.58
N VAL A 13 4.00 5.64 -8.71
CA VAL A 13 3.97 5.11 -7.33
C VAL A 13 2.79 5.69 -6.56
N THR A 14 2.56 6.99 -6.66
CA THR A 14 1.41 7.65 -6.05
C THR A 14 0.10 7.09 -6.58
N THR A 15 -0.01 6.90 -7.90
CA THR A 15 -1.20 6.33 -8.54
C THR A 15 -1.46 4.91 -8.06
N ILE A 16 -0.41 4.09 -7.97
CA ILE A 16 -0.51 2.72 -7.48
C ILE A 16 -1.03 2.71 -6.04
N ALA A 17 -0.44 3.53 -5.17
CA ALA A 17 -0.85 3.60 -3.77
C ALA A 17 -2.32 4.01 -3.62
N SER A 18 -2.74 5.06 -4.33
CA SER A 18 -4.13 5.52 -4.25
C SER A 18 -5.10 4.52 -4.86
N ALA A 19 -4.76 3.92 -5.99
CA ALA A 19 -5.62 2.95 -6.66
C ALA A 19 -5.80 1.68 -5.84
N THR A 20 -4.73 1.14 -5.26
CA THR A 20 -4.81 -0.08 -4.45
C THR A 20 -5.58 0.17 -3.16
N ALA A 21 -5.34 1.29 -2.49
CA ALA A 21 -6.10 1.64 -1.29
C ALA A 21 -7.59 1.80 -1.60
N ASP A 22 -7.92 2.44 -2.72
CA ASP A 22 -9.30 2.67 -3.12
C ASP A 22 -10.02 1.36 -3.45
N LEU A 23 -9.36 0.44 -4.18
CA LEU A 23 -9.93 -0.86 -4.52
C LEU A 23 -10.25 -1.68 -3.26
N VAL A 24 -9.35 -1.68 -2.28
CA VAL A 24 -9.59 -2.37 -1.01
C VAL A 24 -10.71 -1.69 -0.24
N ALA A 25 -10.71 -0.37 -0.16
CA ALA A 25 -11.69 0.38 0.63
C ALA A 25 -13.12 0.26 0.08
N GLN A 26 -13.28 -0.05 -1.20
CA GLN A 26 -14.59 -0.25 -1.81
C GLN A 26 -15.21 -1.62 -1.51
N SER A 27 -14.45 -2.54 -0.97
CA SER A 27 -14.88 -3.91 -0.72
C SER A 27 -15.42 -4.08 0.69
N GLU A 28 -16.52 -4.82 0.85
CA GLU A 28 -17.01 -5.22 2.18
C GLU A 28 -16.23 -6.42 2.70
N GLN A 29 -15.95 -7.36 1.81
CA GLN A 29 -15.14 -8.54 2.07
C GLN A 29 -14.11 -8.68 0.97
N ILE A 30 -12.93 -9.15 1.31
CA ILE A 30 -11.85 -9.34 0.36
C ILE A 30 -11.16 -10.68 0.65
N SER A 31 -10.88 -11.44 -0.40
CA SER A 31 -10.17 -12.71 -0.29
C SER A 31 -8.70 -12.53 -0.65
N SER A 32 -7.89 -13.54 -0.34
CA SER A 32 -6.49 -13.55 -0.78
C SER A 32 -6.38 -13.47 -2.30
N ALA A 33 -7.30 -14.13 -3.03
CA ALA A 33 -7.32 -14.05 -4.49
C ALA A 33 -7.63 -12.64 -4.97
N ASP A 34 -8.57 -11.95 -4.33
CA ASP A 34 -8.88 -10.56 -4.66
C ASP A 34 -7.68 -9.64 -4.43
N LEU A 35 -6.96 -9.86 -3.33
CA LEU A 35 -5.76 -9.09 -3.02
C LEU A 35 -4.66 -9.34 -4.06
N ASP A 36 -4.50 -10.59 -4.49
CA ASP A 36 -3.53 -10.92 -5.54
C ASP A 36 -3.90 -10.25 -6.87
N ASP A 37 -5.18 -10.16 -7.19
CA ASP A 37 -5.65 -9.45 -8.39
C ASP A 37 -5.34 -7.96 -8.30
N ILE A 38 -5.53 -7.36 -7.13
CA ILE A 38 -5.18 -5.96 -6.89
C ILE A 38 -3.67 -5.74 -7.08
N MET A 39 -2.84 -6.65 -6.57
CA MET A 39 -1.39 -6.58 -6.76
C MET A 39 -1.00 -6.69 -8.24
N THR A 40 -1.70 -7.52 -9.00
CA THR A 40 -1.48 -7.65 -10.45
C THR A 40 -1.82 -6.36 -11.17
N ILE A 41 -2.92 -5.72 -10.82
CA ILE A 41 -3.30 -4.42 -11.37
C ILE A 41 -2.23 -3.37 -11.03
N ALA A 42 -1.74 -3.37 -9.80
CA ALA A 42 -0.71 -2.44 -9.36
C ALA A 42 0.57 -2.60 -10.19
N ASN A 43 1.01 -3.83 -10.42
CA ASN A 43 2.17 -4.09 -11.27
C ASN A 43 1.97 -3.54 -12.68
N SER A 44 0.77 -3.69 -13.24
CA SER A 44 0.48 -3.20 -14.59
C SER A 44 0.53 -1.68 -14.69
N LEU A 45 0.29 -0.97 -13.61
CA LEU A 45 0.35 0.50 -13.57
C LEU A 45 1.76 1.04 -13.72
N LEU A 46 2.79 0.22 -13.53
CA LEU A 46 4.16 0.60 -13.89
C LEU A 46 4.36 0.67 -15.41
N ALA A 47 3.47 0.03 -16.17
CA ALA A 47 3.36 0.12 -17.63
C ALA A 47 4.63 -0.30 -18.40
N GLY A 48 5.39 -1.24 -17.82
CA GLY A 48 6.56 -1.79 -18.49
C GLY A 48 7.77 -0.86 -18.63
N ALA A 49 7.64 0.41 -18.27
CA ALA A 49 8.74 1.36 -18.31
C ALA A 49 9.73 1.15 -17.14
N PHE A 50 9.27 0.54 -16.08
CA PHE A 50 10.06 0.30 -14.87
C PHE A 50 9.93 -1.17 -14.47
N PRO A 51 11.01 -1.84 -14.04
CA PRO A 51 10.93 -3.23 -13.58
C PRO A 51 10.04 -3.37 -12.34
N SER A 52 9.12 -4.33 -12.36
CA SER A 52 8.23 -4.59 -11.23
C SER A 52 8.94 -5.19 -10.02
N ALA A 53 10.15 -5.73 -10.21
CA ALA A 53 10.92 -6.34 -9.12
C ALA A 53 11.28 -5.34 -8.01
N GLY A 54 11.40 -4.04 -8.35
CA GLY A 54 11.69 -3.00 -7.37
C GLY A 54 10.47 -2.50 -6.61
N LEU A 55 9.27 -2.94 -7.00
CA LEU A 55 8.02 -2.48 -6.41
C LEU A 55 7.65 -3.33 -5.20
N GLU A 56 7.38 -2.68 -4.06
CA GLU A 56 6.83 -3.32 -2.88
C GLU A 56 5.51 -2.69 -2.52
N ILE A 57 4.52 -3.51 -2.21
CA ILE A 57 3.19 -3.08 -1.84
C ILE A 57 2.78 -3.83 -0.57
N LYS A 58 2.32 -3.08 0.43
CA LYS A 58 1.76 -3.64 1.65
C LYS A 58 0.37 -3.06 1.83
N LEU A 59 -0.62 -3.93 1.94
CA LEU A 59 -1.99 -3.55 2.22
C LEU A 59 -2.33 -4.00 3.62
N VAL A 60 -2.82 -3.08 4.45
CA VAL A 60 -3.11 -3.34 5.86
C VAL A 60 -4.48 -2.79 6.17
N SER A 61 -5.28 -3.59 6.87
CA SER A 61 -6.50 -3.09 7.49
C SER A 61 -6.26 -3.01 8.99
N VAL A 62 -6.47 -1.84 9.56
CA VAL A 62 -6.30 -1.60 10.99
C VAL A 62 -7.63 -1.24 11.61
N VAL A 63 -7.82 -1.62 12.85
CA VAL A 63 -9.04 -1.37 13.60
C VAL A 63 -8.70 -0.75 14.96
N SER A 64 -9.59 0.08 15.47
CA SER A 64 -9.43 0.66 16.79
C SER A 64 -10.52 0.15 17.74
N ASP A 65 -10.18 0.02 19.02
CA ASP A 65 -11.12 -0.34 20.05
C ASP A 65 -11.74 0.91 20.70
N GLU A 66 -12.52 0.73 21.77
CA GLU A 66 -13.19 1.83 22.45
C GLU A 66 -12.22 2.81 23.11
N ASP A 67 -11.01 2.38 23.40
CA ASP A 67 -9.94 3.21 23.98
C ASP A 67 -9.02 3.79 22.91
N ASN A 68 -9.38 3.60 21.63
CA ASN A 68 -8.60 4.03 20.46
C ASN A 68 -7.23 3.34 20.38
N ASN A 69 -7.14 2.10 20.83
CA ASN A 69 -5.97 1.27 20.58
C ASN A 69 -6.07 0.67 19.20
N VAL A 70 -5.11 0.97 18.34
CA VAL A 70 -5.12 0.56 16.94
C VAL A 70 -4.31 -0.72 16.77
N THR A 71 -4.94 -1.74 16.19
CA THR A 71 -4.30 -3.02 15.92
C THR A 71 -4.52 -3.45 14.49
N VAL A 72 -3.67 -4.36 14.01
CA VAL A 72 -3.77 -4.92 12.66
C VAL A 72 -4.90 -5.94 12.62
N ASP A 73 -5.85 -5.76 11.72
CA ASP A 73 -6.90 -6.75 11.46
C ASP A 73 -6.41 -7.81 10.47
N TRP A 74 -5.81 -7.36 9.36
CA TRP A 74 -5.15 -8.23 8.39
C TRP A 74 -4.14 -7.41 7.59
N SER A 75 -3.19 -8.10 6.99
CA SER A 75 -2.23 -7.47 6.07
C SER A 75 -1.81 -8.47 5.00
N ARG A 76 -1.37 -7.95 3.86
CA ARG A 76 -0.85 -8.76 2.77
C ARG A 76 0.08 -7.94 1.91
N ASP A 77 1.22 -8.52 1.53
CA ASP A 77 2.15 -7.88 0.62
C ASP A 77 2.05 -8.50 -0.79
N LYS A 78 2.88 -7.99 -1.69
CA LYS A 78 2.91 -8.43 -3.08
C LYS A 78 3.30 -9.90 -3.24
N THR A 79 4.04 -10.45 -2.29
CA THR A 79 4.47 -11.86 -2.33
C THR A 79 3.46 -12.82 -1.72
N GLY A 80 2.39 -12.31 -1.14
CA GLY A 80 1.39 -13.11 -0.45
C GLY A 80 1.67 -13.32 1.03
N ALA A 81 2.73 -12.72 1.56
CA ALA A 81 3.03 -12.79 2.98
C ALA A 81 2.23 -11.76 3.77
N GLU A 82 2.17 -11.94 5.07
CA GLU A 82 1.55 -11.00 6.00
C GLU A 82 2.65 -10.15 6.65
N PRO A 83 2.91 -8.91 6.16
CA PRO A 83 4.01 -8.10 6.68
C PRO A 83 3.80 -7.64 8.11
N TYR A 84 2.56 -7.61 8.57
CA TYR A 84 2.20 -7.27 9.94
C TYR A 84 1.39 -8.41 10.55
N THR A 85 1.72 -8.80 11.76
CA THR A 85 0.99 -9.87 12.44
C THR A 85 -0.38 -9.37 12.90
N ASN A 86 -1.42 -10.15 12.63
CA ASN A 86 -2.78 -9.82 13.06
C ASN A 86 -2.84 -9.66 14.57
N GLY A 87 -3.53 -8.62 15.03
CA GLY A 87 -3.70 -8.34 16.46
C GLY A 87 -2.57 -7.55 17.08
N THR A 88 -1.50 -7.25 16.36
CA THR A 88 -0.40 -6.44 16.90
C THR A 88 -0.72 -4.95 16.82
N PRO A 89 -0.18 -4.13 17.74
CA PRO A 89 -0.39 -2.69 17.65
C PRO A 89 0.20 -2.10 16.36
N PHE A 90 -0.52 -1.13 15.78
CA PHE A 90 -0.07 -0.42 14.60
C PHE A 90 0.08 1.07 14.94
N SER A 91 1.30 1.55 15.01
CA SER A 91 1.62 2.88 15.51
C SER A 91 2.09 3.86 14.42
N SER A 92 2.16 3.44 13.17
CA SER A 92 2.70 4.25 12.07
C SER A 92 1.68 5.25 11.49
N LEU A 93 0.58 5.50 12.18
CA LEU A 93 -0.47 6.40 11.70
C LEU A 93 -0.20 7.84 12.14
N PRO A 94 -0.56 8.83 11.29
CA PRO A 94 -0.54 10.22 11.71
C PRO A 94 -1.47 10.46 12.90
N ALA A 95 -1.07 11.36 13.80
CA ALA A 95 -1.87 11.69 14.96
C ALA A 95 -3.24 12.25 14.55
N GLY A 96 -4.29 11.81 15.22
CA GLY A 96 -5.65 12.28 14.97
C GLY A 96 -6.36 11.62 13.79
N LEU A 97 -5.71 10.71 13.08
CA LEU A 97 -6.33 10.05 11.94
C LEU A 97 -7.36 8.99 12.35
N MET A 98 -7.10 8.28 13.44
CA MET A 98 -7.99 7.23 13.95
C MET A 98 -8.86 7.73 15.08
N GLU A 99 -10.12 7.33 15.05
CA GLU A 99 -11.08 7.54 16.13
C GLU A 99 -11.43 6.19 16.74
N PRO A 100 -11.95 6.15 17.98
CA PRO A 100 -12.38 4.88 18.59
C PRO A 100 -13.43 4.16 17.75
N LEU A 101 -13.37 2.84 17.75
CA LEU A 101 -14.35 1.96 17.09
C LEU A 101 -14.45 2.21 15.57
N THR A 102 -13.32 2.54 14.94
CA THR A 102 -13.25 2.75 13.48
C THR A 102 -12.23 1.81 12.86
N SER A 103 -12.16 1.83 11.55
CA SER A 103 -11.15 1.09 10.80
C SER A 103 -10.57 1.95 9.69
N LEU A 104 -9.42 1.52 9.19
CA LEU A 104 -8.71 2.25 8.14
C LEU A 104 -7.99 1.26 7.25
N VAL A 105 -7.99 1.51 5.96
CA VAL A 105 -7.17 0.77 5.00
C VAL A 105 -5.93 1.59 4.73
N VAL A 106 -4.76 0.95 4.89
CA VAL A 106 -3.46 1.58 4.65
C VAL A 106 -2.79 0.87 3.48
N ALA A 107 -2.41 1.63 2.47
CA ALA A 107 -1.61 1.12 1.35
C ALA A 107 -0.23 1.77 1.42
N GLU A 108 0.78 0.94 1.66
CA GLU A 108 2.17 1.37 1.67
C GLU A 108 2.83 0.86 0.40
N VAL A 109 3.25 1.76 -0.47
CA VAL A 109 3.88 1.42 -1.74
C VAL A 109 5.26 2.04 -1.77
N SER A 110 6.27 1.25 -2.09
CA SER A 110 7.63 1.74 -2.25
C SER A 110 8.24 1.18 -3.54
N TYR A 111 9.18 1.92 -4.08
CA TYR A 111 9.90 1.52 -5.28
C TYR A 111 11.37 1.90 -5.15
N ASP A 112 12.24 0.92 -5.31
CA ASP A 112 13.68 1.15 -5.36
C ASP A 112 14.09 1.37 -6.82
N TYR A 113 14.62 2.56 -7.09
CA TYR A 113 15.00 2.98 -8.43
C TYR A 113 16.48 3.34 -8.47
N ASP A 114 17.20 2.71 -9.39
CA ASP A 114 18.62 2.98 -9.63
C ASP A 114 18.74 3.75 -10.94
N PRO A 115 18.73 5.10 -10.92
CA PRO A 115 18.80 5.86 -12.17
C PRO A 115 20.19 5.78 -12.77
N PRO A 116 20.32 5.33 -14.04
CA PRO A 116 21.60 5.42 -14.73
C PRO A 116 21.85 6.85 -15.18
N ILE A 117 22.98 7.41 -14.80
CA ILE A 117 23.41 8.72 -15.28
C ILE A 117 24.70 8.49 -16.06
N GLY A 118 24.58 8.41 -17.41
CA GLY A 118 25.71 8.11 -18.27
C GLY A 118 26.32 6.76 -17.94
N LYS A 119 27.60 6.76 -17.57
CA LYS A 119 28.32 5.55 -17.18
C LYS A 119 28.26 5.25 -15.69
N TYR A 120 27.61 6.11 -14.93
CA TYR A 120 27.63 6.06 -13.47
C TYR A 120 26.26 5.76 -12.92
N ILE A 121 26.23 4.92 -11.87
CA ILE A 121 25.06 4.73 -11.05
C ILE A 121 25.25 5.59 -9.81
N VAL A 122 24.37 6.56 -9.62
CA VAL A 122 24.50 7.56 -8.54
C VAL A 122 23.94 7.04 -7.23
N GLY A 123 23.42 5.82 -7.21
CA GLY A 123 22.82 5.21 -6.04
C GLY A 123 21.32 4.99 -6.24
N SER A 124 20.73 4.21 -5.35
CA SER A 124 19.31 3.94 -5.42
C SER A 124 18.51 5.08 -4.82
N VAL A 125 17.36 5.36 -5.42
CA VAL A 125 16.35 6.28 -4.88
C VAL A 125 15.16 5.44 -4.45
N ASN A 126 14.77 5.55 -3.18
CA ASN A 126 13.58 4.88 -2.68
C ASN A 126 12.42 5.88 -2.68
N LEU A 127 11.39 5.55 -3.46
CA LEU A 127 10.16 6.32 -3.52
C LEU A 127 9.11 5.61 -2.70
N THR A 128 8.59 6.25 -1.66
CA THR A 128 7.59 5.66 -0.77
C THR A 128 6.38 6.56 -0.69
N GLU A 129 5.21 5.97 -0.88
CA GLU A 129 3.93 6.64 -0.73
C GLU A 129 3.03 5.79 0.15
N THR A 130 2.30 6.45 1.04
CA THR A 130 1.34 5.79 1.92
C THR A 130 0.00 6.50 1.83
N PHE A 131 -1.05 5.73 1.57
CA PHE A 131 -2.42 6.26 1.52
C PHE A 131 -3.26 5.62 2.60
N TYR A 132 -4.14 6.43 3.19
CA TYR A 132 -5.04 6.03 4.25
C TYR A 132 -6.47 6.31 3.79
N LEU A 133 -7.29 5.28 3.70
CA LEU A 133 -8.69 5.42 3.29
C LEU A 133 -9.60 4.70 4.25
N ARG A 134 -10.77 5.30 4.51
CA ARG A 134 -11.81 4.64 5.30
C ARG A 134 -12.60 3.71 4.41
N PRO A 135 -13.03 2.53 4.91
CA PRO A 135 -13.92 1.66 4.15
C PRO A 135 -15.21 2.39 3.78
N ARG A 136 -15.69 2.17 2.56
CA ARG A 136 -16.83 2.91 2.02
C ARG A 136 -18.16 2.19 2.13
N LYS A 137 -18.13 0.84 2.18
CA LYS A 137 -19.35 0.04 2.14
C LYS A 137 -19.64 -0.68 3.44
N SER A 138 -18.70 -0.67 4.39
CA SER A 138 -18.84 -1.36 5.67
C SER A 138 -18.02 -0.65 6.72
N LEU A 139 -18.17 -1.06 7.99
CA LEU A 139 -17.37 -0.51 9.08
C LEU A 139 -15.89 -0.88 8.95
N LYS A 140 -15.62 -2.04 8.35
CA LYS A 140 -14.26 -2.48 8.04
C LYS A 140 -14.28 -3.39 6.82
N VAL A 141 -13.14 -3.52 6.16
CA VAL A 141 -12.96 -4.51 5.10
C VAL A 141 -12.55 -5.82 5.76
N THR A 142 -13.38 -6.84 5.65
CA THR A 142 -13.14 -8.13 6.27
C THR A 142 -12.43 -9.05 5.28
N LYS A 143 -11.34 -9.69 5.74
CA LYS A 143 -10.69 -10.71 4.93
C LYS A 143 -11.45 -12.01 5.09
N SER A 144 -11.89 -12.60 3.97
CA SER A 144 -12.79 -13.74 3.97
C SER A 144 -12.11 -15.11 4.07
N ASP A 145 -10.78 -15.16 4.00
CA ASP A 145 -10.01 -16.42 4.08
C ASP A 145 -8.72 -16.32 4.90
#